data_1041345866f040efe625205b36504eec
#
_entry.id   1041345866f040efe625205b36504eec
#
_cell.length_a   1.000
_cell.length_b   1.000
_cell.length_c   1.000
_cell.angle_alpha   90.00
_cell.angle_beta   90.00
_cell.angle_gamma   90.00
#
_symmetry.space_group_name_H-M   'P 1'
#
loop_
_entity.id
_entity.type
_entity.pdbx_description
1 polymer ?
#
loop_
_entity_poly.entity_id
_entity_poly.type
_entity_poly.pdbx_seq_one_letter_code
_entity_poly.pdbx_strand_id
1 'polypeptide(L)'
;EILKVHSKEKPLSEDVDLRRVAQTTAGFTGADLENLMNEAAIISARDNRRFIRQADIDKAFVKVGIGAEKKSRVISEKDKKITAYHEAGHAILFHVLPDVGPVHTVSIIPTGVGAAGYTMPLPEKDEMFNTKGKMLQNIMVDLGGRIAEEIIFKDVTTGASQDIKQATSMARAMVTEYGMSEKLGMINYGGDNNEVFIGRDLAHTRTYSEEVASEIDSEVKRIIDECYAKAKRIILDHEDVLHSCCALL
;
A
#
# COMPACT_ATOMS: atom_id res chain seq x y z
N GLU A 1 -12.48 -15.11 16.26
CA GLU A 1 -13.69 -15.98 16.28
C GLU A 1 -14.15 -16.27 14.84
N ILE A 2 -14.30 -15.30 13.93
CA ILE A 2 -14.77 -15.49 12.53
C ILE A 2 -13.89 -16.52 11.79
N LEU A 3 -12.57 -16.39 11.84
CA LEU A 3 -11.63 -17.36 11.24
C LEU A 3 -11.83 -18.77 11.76
N LYS A 4 -12.13 -18.96 13.06
CA LYS A 4 -12.44 -20.27 13.63
C LYS A 4 -13.71 -20.89 13.04
N VAL A 5 -14.72 -20.07 12.75
CA VAL A 5 -15.96 -20.52 12.09
C VAL A 5 -15.64 -21.01 10.69
N HIS A 6 -14.91 -20.21 9.88
CA HIS A 6 -14.60 -20.55 8.50
C HIS A 6 -13.51 -21.62 8.31
N SER A 7 -12.78 -21.96 9.40
CA SER A 7 -11.81 -23.06 9.41
C SER A 7 -12.37 -24.39 9.92
N LYS A 8 -13.61 -24.42 10.48
CA LYS A 8 -14.16 -25.58 11.19
C LYS A 8 -14.19 -26.89 10.36
N GLU A 9 -14.43 -26.78 9.06
CA GLU A 9 -14.50 -27.94 8.13
C GLU A 9 -13.25 -28.05 7.24
N LYS A 10 -12.21 -27.28 7.53
CA LYS A 10 -10.97 -27.26 6.76
C LYS A 10 -9.82 -27.82 7.59
N PRO A 11 -9.14 -28.88 7.11
CA PRO A 11 -8.03 -29.46 7.86
C PRO A 11 -6.83 -28.51 7.85
N LEU A 12 -6.55 -27.88 8.98
CA LEU A 12 -5.37 -27.03 9.17
C LEU A 12 -4.18 -27.87 9.64
N SER A 13 -3.00 -27.52 9.15
CA SER A 13 -1.72 -28.04 9.64
C SER A 13 -1.34 -27.39 10.97
N GLU A 14 -0.45 -28.02 11.73
CA GLU A 14 0.00 -27.54 13.05
C GLU A 14 0.74 -26.21 12.99
N ASP A 15 1.28 -25.83 11.84
CA ASP A 15 2.01 -24.56 11.62
C ASP A 15 1.07 -23.34 11.44
N VAL A 16 -0.25 -23.55 11.36
CA VAL A 16 -1.21 -22.46 11.15
C VAL A 16 -1.53 -21.75 12.47
N ASP A 17 -1.17 -20.48 12.53
CA ASP A 17 -1.55 -19.58 13.62
C ASP A 17 -2.69 -18.63 13.19
N LEU A 18 -3.93 -18.98 13.57
CA LEU A 18 -5.10 -18.14 13.29
C LEU A 18 -5.06 -16.77 13.95
N ARG A 19 -4.24 -16.57 15.00
CA ARG A 19 -4.07 -15.25 15.62
C ARG A 19 -3.22 -14.36 14.73
N ARG A 20 -2.14 -14.90 14.20
CA ARG A 20 -1.29 -14.22 13.20
C ARG A 20 -2.12 -13.89 11.95
N VAL A 21 -2.92 -14.84 11.45
CA VAL A 21 -3.82 -14.59 10.30
C VAL A 21 -4.79 -13.45 10.60
N ALA A 22 -5.37 -13.39 11.82
CA ALA A 22 -6.26 -12.31 12.21
C ALA A 22 -5.56 -10.94 12.24
N GLN A 23 -4.30 -10.89 12.64
CA GLN A 23 -3.49 -9.65 12.63
C GLN A 23 -3.23 -9.15 11.20
N THR A 24 -2.84 -10.07 10.29
CA THR A 24 -2.55 -9.70 8.90
C THR A 24 -3.80 -9.33 8.11
N THR A 25 -4.98 -9.75 8.55
CA THR A 25 -6.27 -9.49 7.90
C THR A 25 -7.09 -8.40 8.59
N ALA A 26 -6.44 -7.46 9.28
CA ALA A 26 -7.10 -6.29 9.84
C ALA A 26 -7.88 -5.55 8.75
N GLY A 27 -9.13 -5.21 9.02
CA GLY A 27 -10.01 -4.56 8.03
C GLY A 27 -10.76 -5.51 7.07
N PHE A 28 -10.46 -6.81 7.05
CA PHE A 28 -11.22 -7.79 6.27
C PHE A 28 -12.61 -8.00 6.87
N THR A 29 -13.61 -8.05 5.99
CA THR A 29 -14.97 -8.46 6.39
C THR A 29 -15.06 -9.97 6.65
N GLY A 30 -16.16 -10.43 7.26
CA GLY A 30 -16.39 -11.87 7.43
C GLY A 30 -16.37 -12.63 6.09
N ALA A 31 -16.89 -12.04 5.02
CA ALA A 31 -16.87 -12.61 3.67
C ALA A 31 -15.45 -12.70 3.08
N ASP A 32 -14.62 -11.69 3.33
CA ASP A 32 -13.22 -11.71 2.89
C ASP A 32 -12.43 -12.82 3.61
N LEU A 33 -12.66 -12.99 4.92
CA LEU A 33 -12.05 -14.05 5.71
C LEU A 33 -12.51 -15.45 5.28
N GLU A 34 -13.78 -15.61 4.92
CA GLU A 34 -14.29 -16.84 4.32
C GLU A 34 -13.60 -17.15 3.00
N ASN A 35 -13.53 -16.14 2.12
CA ASN A 35 -12.86 -16.25 0.82
C ASN A 35 -11.38 -16.59 0.99
N LEU A 36 -10.68 -15.95 1.93
CA LEU A 36 -9.30 -16.26 2.27
C LEU A 36 -9.10 -17.75 2.62
N MET A 37 -9.94 -18.28 3.51
CA MET A 37 -9.84 -19.68 3.94
C MET A 37 -10.22 -20.66 2.83
N ASN A 38 -11.16 -20.31 1.95
CA ASN A 38 -11.52 -21.09 0.78
C ASN A 38 -10.39 -21.11 -0.24
N GLU A 39 -9.77 -19.97 -0.54
CA GLU A 39 -8.63 -19.87 -1.44
C GLU A 39 -7.42 -20.65 -0.91
N ALA A 40 -7.13 -20.60 0.39
CA ALA A 40 -6.06 -21.37 1.01
C ALA A 40 -6.32 -22.90 0.86
N ALA A 41 -7.57 -23.34 1.02
CA ALA A 41 -7.95 -24.73 0.78
C ALA A 41 -7.76 -25.14 -0.68
N ILE A 42 -8.13 -24.29 -1.65
CA ILE A 42 -7.93 -24.53 -3.07
C ILE A 42 -6.42 -24.63 -3.40
N ILE A 43 -5.58 -23.77 -2.83
CA ILE A 43 -4.12 -23.80 -3.01
C ILE A 43 -3.56 -25.14 -2.49
N SER A 44 -3.94 -25.56 -1.28
CA SER A 44 -3.51 -26.83 -0.70
C SER A 44 -3.96 -28.03 -1.55
N ALA A 45 -5.21 -28.04 -2.01
CA ALA A 45 -5.77 -29.11 -2.84
C ALA A 45 -5.07 -29.21 -4.21
N ARG A 46 -4.76 -28.06 -4.84
CA ARG A 46 -4.03 -28.01 -6.11
C ARG A 46 -2.62 -28.58 -6.00
N ASP A 47 -1.99 -28.44 -4.84
CA ASP A 47 -0.69 -29.03 -4.53
C ASP A 47 -0.80 -30.48 -4.02
N ASN A 48 -1.97 -31.15 -4.15
CA ASN A 48 -2.28 -32.50 -3.70
C ASN A 48 -2.00 -32.73 -2.20
N ARG A 49 -2.21 -31.68 -1.35
CA ARG A 49 -2.02 -31.76 0.09
C ARG A 49 -3.37 -31.83 0.80
N ARG A 50 -3.43 -32.60 1.88
CA ARG A 50 -4.64 -32.79 2.69
C ARG A 50 -4.84 -31.62 3.69
N PHE A 51 -3.73 -31.03 4.17
CA PHE A 51 -3.77 -30.01 5.20
C PHE A 51 -3.35 -28.66 4.64
N ILE A 52 -4.07 -27.61 5.05
CA ILE A 52 -3.75 -26.20 4.73
C ILE A 52 -2.61 -25.77 5.64
N ARG A 53 -1.52 -25.27 5.08
CA ARG A 53 -0.36 -24.73 5.79
C ARG A 53 -0.46 -23.20 5.91
N GLN A 54 0.33 -22.63 6.84
CA GLN A 54 0.42 -21.17 6.95
C GLN A 54 0.80 -20.52 5.61
N ALA A 55 1.75 -21.09 4.87
CA ALA A 55 2.15 -20.59 3.55
C ALA A 55 1.02 -20.56 2.50
N ASP A 56 0.00 -21.42 2.63
CA ASP A 56 -1.16 -21.38 1.73
C ASP A 56 -2.08 -20.24 2.05
N ILE A 57 -2.22 -19.92 3.35
CA ILE A 57 -3.00 -18.77 3.81
C ILE A 57 -2.29 -17.47 3.42
N ASP A 58 -0.97 -17.40 3.54
CA ASP A 58 -0.18 -16.23 3.13
C ASP A 58 -0.32 -15.99 1.61
N LYS A 59 -0.27 -17.05 0.78
CA LYS A 59 -0.53 -16.95 -0.67
C LYS A 59 -1.97 -16.56 -0.99
N ALA A 60 -2.94 -17.11 -0.25
CA ALA A 60 -4.34 -16.77 -0.42
C ALA A 60 -4.61 -15.30 -0.05
N PHE A 61 -3.94 -14.79 0.99
CA PHE A 61 -4.03 -13.40 1.41
C PHE A 61 -3.60 -12.44 0.29
N VAL A 62 -2.46 -12.72 -0.35
CA VAL A 62 -2.00 -11.95 -1.52
C VAL A 62 -3.04 -11.99 -2.64
N LYS A 63 -3.57 -13.19 -2.94
CA LYS A 63 -4.55 -13.38 -4.01
C LYS A 63 -5.86 -12.65 -3.75
N VAL A 64 -6.35 -12.65 -2.53
CA VAL A 64 -7.61 -11.97 -2.12
C VAL A 64 -7.42 -10.47 -2.02
N GLY A 65 -6.32 -10.00 -1.41
CA GLY A 65 -6.07 -8.59 -1.15
C GLY A 65 -5.54 -7.81 -2.35
N ILE A 66 -4.64 -8.42 -3.15
CA ILE A 66 -3.93 -7.73 -4.25
C ILE A 66 -4.36 -8.28 -5.62
N GLY A 67 -4.81 -9.53 -5.67
CA GLY A 67 -5.19 -10.23 -6.89
C GLY A 67 -4.25 -11.38 -7.26
N ALA A 68 -4.68 -12.20 -8.21
CA ALA A 68 -3.92 -13.37 -8.63
C ALA A 68 -2.62 -12.98 -9.36
N GLU A 69 -1.53 -13.65 -9.01
CA GLU A 69 -0.24 -13.53 -9.69
C GLU A 69 -0.31 -13.98 -11.15
N LYS A 70 0.21 -13.17 -12.07
CA LYS A 70 0.29 -13.47 -13.51
C LYS A 70 1.62 -14.11 -13.88
N LYS A 71 1.84 -15.35 -13.48
CA LYS A 71 3.10 -16.08 -13.75
C LYS A 71 3.38 -16.37 -15.22
N SER A 72 2.38 -16.27 -16.09
CA SER A 72 2.53 -16.52 -17.54
C SER A 72 3.00 -15.29 -18.33
N ARG A 73 3.12 -14.12 -17.71
CA ARG A 73 3.57 -12.92 -18.40
C ARG A 73 5.09 -12.96 -18.60
N VAL A 74 5.53 -12.87 -19.85
CA VAL A 74 6.94 -12.71 -20.17
C VAL A 74 7.36 -11.28 -19.92
N ILE A 75 8.20 -11.06 -18.91
CA ILE A 75 8.70 -9.73 -18.52
C ILE A 75 10.16 -9.65 -18.91
N SER A 76 10.59 -8.52 -19.48
CA SER A 76 12.00 -8.31 -19.82
C SER A 76 12.85 -8.22 -18.54
N GLU A 77 14.12 -8.61 -18.62
CA GLU A 77 15.06 -8.48 -17.50
C GLU A 77 15.24 -7.01 -17.08
N LYS A 78 15.11 -6.07 -18.04
CA LYS A 78 15.09 -4.64 -17.74
C LYS A 78 13.91 -4.25 -16.87
N ASP A 79 12.70 -4.70 -17.21
CA ASP A 79 11.49 -4.37 -16.45
C ASP A 79 11.50 -5.03 -15.07
N LYS A 80 11.99 -6.27 -14.96
CA LYS A 80 12.16 -6.94 -13.66
C LYS A 80 13.10 -6.14 -12.76
N LYS A 81 14.24 -5.68 -13.30
CA LYS A 81 15.20 -4.87 -12.56
C LYS A 81 14.60 -3.54 -12.11
N ILE A 82 13.84 -2.86 -12.97
CA ILE A 82 13.13 -1.63 -12.60
C ILE A 82 12.15 -1.90 -11.46
N THR A 83 11.33 -2.95 -11.60
CA THR A 83 10.36 -3.33 -10.56
C THR A 83 11.05 -3.68 -9.24
N ALA A 84 12.16 -4.43 -9.28
CA ALA A 84 12.88 -4.81 -8.07
C ALA A 84 13.42 -3.60 -7.30
N TYR A 85 13.98 -2.60 -7.99
CA TYR A 85 14.43 -1.36 -7.34
C TYR A 85 13.25 -0.52 -6.83
N HIS A 86 12.16 -0.47 -7.58
CA HIS A 86 10.94 0.21 -7.17
C HIS A 86 10.39 -0.35 -5.85
N GLU A 87 10.17 -1.67 -5.80
CA GLU A 87 9.66 -2.33 -4.61
C GLU A 87 10.65 -2.28 -3.42
N ALA A 88 11.95 -2.39 -3.70
CA ALA A 88 12.98 -2.23 -2.68
C ALA A 88 12.99 -0.80 -2.08
N GLY A 89 12.69 0.23 -2.89
CA GLY A 89 12.53 1.60 -2.41
C GLY A 89 11.41 1.75 -1.38
N HIS A 90 10.25 1.16 -1.64
CA HIS A 90 9.16 1.09 -0.66
C HIS A 90 9.57 0.31 0.60
N ALA A 91 10.19 -0.85 0.42
CA ALA A 91 10.58 -1.74 1.50
C ALA A 91 11.57 -1.09 2.49
N ILE A 92 12.55 -0.34 2.00
CA ILE A 92 13.50 0.39 2.85
C ILE A 92 12.76 1.42 3.70
N LEU A 93 11.84 2.19 3.13
CA LEU A 93 11.10 3.20 3.87
C LEU A 93 10.16 2.59 4.91
N PHE A 94 9.50 1.47 4.61
CA PHE A 94 8.75 0.71 5.60
C PHE A 94 9.64 0.23 6.75
N HIS A 95 10.86 -0.18 6.46
CA HIS A 95 11.78 -0.69 7.49
C HIS A 95 12.35 0.42 8.38
N VAL A 96 12.66 1.58 7.81
CA VAL A 96 13.33 2.68 8.52
C VAL A 96 12.34 3.58 9.26
N LEU A 97 11.15 3.77 8.74
CA LEU A 97 10.15 4.67 9.32
C LEU A 97 9.35 3.96 10.43
N PRO A 98 9.23 4.57 11.64
CA PRO A 98 8.72 3.87 12.82
C PRO A 98 7.21 3.62 12.83
N ASP A 99 6.41 4.44 12.11
CA ASP A 99 4.95 4.44 12.27
C ASP A 99 4.19 3.74 11.14
N VAL A 100 4.90 3.21 10.13
CA VAL A 100 4.27 2.59 8.93
C VAL A 100 4.17 1.07 9.01
N GLY A 101 4.76 0.46 10.04
CA GLY A 101 4.79 -0.98 10.25
C GLY A 101 5.86 -1.71 9.44
N PRO A 102 6.25 -2.93 9.87
CA PRO A 102 7.25 -3.72 9.19
C PRO A 102 6.75 -4.26 7.84
N VAL A 103 7.68 -4.51 6.94
CA VAL A 103 7.39 -5.19 5.67
C VAL A 103 7.00 -6.64 5.93
N HIS A 104 5.89 -7.08 5.35
CA HIS A 104 5.47 -8.48 5.35
C HIS A 104 5.94 -9.22 4.11
N THR A 105 5.72 -8.63 2.93
CA THR A 105 6.03 -9.28 1.65
C THR A 105 6.45 -8.24 0.63
N VAL A 106 7.49 -8.56 -0.14
CA VAL A 106 7.89 -7.84 -1.35
C VAL A 106 7.89 -8.83 -2.51
N SER A 107 7.34 -8.45 -3.64
CA SER A 107 7.29 -9.31 -4.82
C SER A 107 7.38 -8.50 -6.11
N ILE A 108 8.13 -9.02 -7.07
CA ILE A 108 8.23 -8.50 -8.43
C ILE A 108 7.35 -9.27 -9.43
N ILE A 109 6.47 -10.12 -8.92
CA ILE A 109 5.54 -10.89 -9.75
C ILE A 109 4.30 -10.02 -10.02
N PRO A 110 3.94 -9.76 -11.28
CA PRO A 110 2.75 -8.96 -11.61
C PRO A 110 1.47 -9.59 -11.08
N THR A 111 0.58 -8.75 -10.56
CA THR A 111 -0.74 -9.17 -10.08
C THR A 111 -1.88 -8.75 -11.00
N GLY A 112 -3.09 -9.26 -10.74
CA GLY A 112 -4.29 -9.06 -11.54
C GLY A 112 -4.74 -7.61 -11.72
N VAL A 113 -4.39 -6.71 -10.82
CA VAL A 113 -4.79 -5.29 -10.85
C VAL A 113 -3.86 -4.43 -11.72
N GLY A 114 -2.86 -5.04 -12.38
CA GLY A 114 -1.95 -4.32 -13.29
C GLY A 114 -0.67 -3.83 -12.63
N ALA A 115 -0.45 -4.12 -11.36
CA ALA A 115 0.81 -3.85 -10.68
C ALA A 115 1.93 -4.74 -11.26
N ALA A 116 3.13 -4.18 -11.43
CA ALA A 116 4.32 -4.90 -11.88
C ALA A 116 4.95 -5.70 -10.74
N GLY A 117 4.82 -5.22 -9.52
CA GLY A 117 5.20 -5.83 -8.25
C GLY A 117 4.30 -5.30 -7.14
N TYR A 118 4.63 -5.62 -5.89
CA TYR A 118 3.97 -5.05 -4.72
C TYR A 118 4.85 -5.18 -3.48
N THR A 119 4.74 -4.20 -2.61
CA THR A 119 5.31 -4.22 -1.25
C THR A 119 4.17 -4.06 -0.25
N MET A 120 4.06 -5.01 0.68
CA MET A 120 2.98 -5.07 1.64
C MET A 120 3.50 -4.99 3.07
N PRO A 121 3.04 -4.01 3.86
CA PRO A 121 3.33 -3.97 5.29
C PRO A 121 2.49 -4.99 6.06
N LEU A 122 2.97 -5.35 7.26
CA LEU A 122 2.23 -6.13 8.24
C LEU A 122 1.62 -5.16 9.26
N PRO A 123 0.29 -5.02 9.33
CA PRO A 123 -0.33 -4.27 10.40
C PRO A 123 -0.04 -4.94 11.75
N GLU A 124 0.60 -4.23 12.68
CA GLU A 124 0.88 -4.78 14.01
C GLU A 124 -0.32 -4.66 14.96
N LYS A 125 -1.14 -3.64 14.77
CA LYS A 125 -2.29 -3.32 15.65
C LYS A 125 -3.42 -2.67 14.85
N ASP A 126 -4.63 -2.83 15.34
CA ASP A 126 -5.78 -2.03 14.90
C ASP A 126 -5.62 -0.60 15.44
N GLU A 127 -5.32 0.34 14.57
CA GLU A 127 -5.20 1.75 14.95
C GLU A 127 -6.50 2.48 14.63
N MET A 128 -7.04 3.13 15.65
CA MET A 128 -8.28 3.93 15.51
C MET A 128 -8.04 5.31 14.89
N PHE A 129 -6.80 5.84 15.00
CA PHE A 129 -6.47 7.18 14.56
C PHE A 129 -5.17 7.21 13.75
N ASN A 130 -5.18 7.96 12.66
CA ASN A 130 -3.97 8.28 11.91
C ASN A 130 -3.41 9.64 12.36
N THR A 131 -2.19 9.66 12.86
CA THR A 131 -1.52 10.90 13.22
C THR A 131 -0.96 11.62 11.98
N LYS A 132 -0.76 12.95 12.07
CA LYS A 132 -0.08 13.72 11.02
C LYS A 132 1.29 13.12 10.68
N GLY A 133 2.06 12.71 11.70
CA GLY A 133 3.37 12.07 11.51
C GLY A 133 3.29 10.79 10.70
N LYS A 134 2.34 9.89 11.03
CA LYS A 134 2.11 8.65 10.30
C LYS A 134 1.68 8.90 8.85
N MET A 135 0.77 9.86 8.61
CA MET A 135 0.35 10.20 7.25
C MET A 135 1.53 10.72 6.41
N LEU A 136 2.41 11.56 6.98
CA LEU A 136 3.62 12.00 6.28
C LEU A 136 4.57 10.84 5.98
N GLN A 137 4.71 9.86 6.88
CA GLN A 137 5.52 8.66 6.64
C GLN A 137 4.92 7.78 5.55
N ASN A 138 3.60 7.61 5.51
CA ASN A 138 2.93 6.91 4.41
C ASN A 138 3.17 7.60 3.06
N ILE A 139 3.09 8.93 2.99
CA ILE A 139 3.44 9.68 1.77
C ILE A 139 4.91 9.42 1.37
N MET A 140 5.83 9.38 2.33
CA MET A 140 7.23 9.05 2.04
C MET A 140 7.37 7.64 1.45
N VAL A 141 6.65 6.66 2.02
CA VAL A 141 6.63 5.28 1.51
C VAL A 141 6.08 5.25 0.09
N ASP A 142 4.93 5.88 -0.17
CA ASP A 142 4.34 5.93 -1.51
C ASP A 142 5.32 6.48 -2.56
N LEU A 143 6.15 7.46 -2.20
CA LEU A 143 7.15 8.04 -3.10
C LEU A 143 8.42 7.18 -3.27
N GLY A 144 8.59 6.14 -2.45
CA GLY A 144 9.82 5.35 -2.35
C GLY A 144 10.24 4.69 -3.65
N GLY A 145 9.30 4.03 -4.34
CA GLY A 145 9.58 3.36 -5.61
C GLY A 145 10.06 4.32 -6.69
N ARG A 146 9.39 5.46 -6.83
CA ARG A 146 9.79 6.52 -7.76
C ARG A 146 11.18 7.08 -7.49
N ILE A 147 11.49 7.28 -6.21
CA ILE A 147 12.80 7.80 -5.78
C ILE A 147 13.91 6.80 -6.08
N ALA A 148 13.67 5.50 -5.82
CA ALA A 148 14.64 4.46 -6.15
C ALA A 148 14.93 4.37 -7.66
N GLU A 149 13.89 4.45 -8.51
CA GLU A 149 14.07 4.52 -9.96
C GLU A 149 14.97 5.71 -10.36
N GLU A 150 14.67 6.90 -9.85
CA GLU A 150 15.42 8.12 -10.16
C GLU A 150 16.89 8.02 -9.73
N ILE A 151 17.18 7.50 -8.53
CA ILE A 151 18.55 7.36 -8.02
C ILE A 151 19.36 6.40 -8.90
N ILE A 152 18.80 5.23 -9.21
CA ILE A 152 19.52 4.13 -9.86
C ILE A 152 19.62 4.30 -11.37
N PHE A 153 18.50 4.64 -12.02
CA PHE A 153 18.44 4.67 -13.48
C PHE A 153 18.66 6.07 -14.06
N LYS A 154 18.68 7.11 -13.23
CA LYS A 154 18.68 8.53 -13.66
C LYS A 154 17.53 8.84 -14.64
N ASP A 155 16.48 8.05 -14.56
CA ASP A 155 15.27 8.09 -15.36
C ASP A 155 14.09 7.62 -14.51
N VAL A 156 12.89 7.76 -15.03
CA VAL A 156 11.67 7.51 -14.29
C VAL A 156 10.61 6.87 -15.18
N THR A 157 9.81 5.98 -14.62
CA THR A 157 8.80 5.27 -15.39
C THR A 157 7.38 5.69 -15.02
N THR A 158 6.41 5.22 -15.78
CA THR A 158 4.97 5.38 -15.46
C THR A 158 4.51 4.43 -14.34
N GLY A 159 5.38 3.53 -13.87
CA GLY A 159 5.05 2.53 -12.84
C GLY A 159 4.56 3.15 -11.54
N ALA A 160 5.18 4.26 -11.13
CA ALA A 160 4.82 4.98 -9.91
C ALA A 160 3.53 5.84 -9.99
N SER A 161 2.73 5.71 -11.06
CA SER A 161 1.55 6.58 -11.25
C SER A 161 0.51 6.42 -10.15
N GLN A 162 0.29 5.20 -9.67
CA GLN A 162 -0.67 4.93 -8.59
C GLN A 162 -0.16 5.44 -7.24
N ASP A 163 1.13 5.27 -6.97
CA ASP A 163 1.77 5.72 -5.73
C ASP A 163 1.74 7.24 -5.62
N ILE A 164 2.06 7.94 -6.71
CA ILE A 164 1.96 9.40 -6.79
C ILE A 164 0.51 9.87 -6.56
N LYS A 165 -0.47 9.17 -7.14
CA LYS A 165 -1.89 9.48 -6.92
C LYS A 165 -2.27 9.29 -5.45
N GLN A 166 -1.82 8.22 -4.81
CA GLN A 166 -2.11 7.92 -3.42
C GLN A 166 -1.47 8.95 -2.49
N ALA A 167 -0.19 9.25 -2.66
CA ALA A 167 0.53 10.29 -1.93
C ALA A 167 -0.17 11.66 -2.07
N THR A 168 -0.56 12.05 -3.28
CA THR A 168 -1.24 13.32 -3.55
C THR A 168 -2.62 13.37 -2.89
N SER A 169 -3.40 12.28 -2.96
CA SER A 169 -4.72 12.21 -2.33
C SER A 169 -4.61 12.31 -0.81
N MET A 170 -3.61 11.65 -0.21
CA MET A 170 -3.36 11.72 1.23
C MET A 170 -2.92 13.13 1.66
N ALA A 171 -1.99 13.77 0.95
CA ALA A 171 -1.58 15.14 1.22
C ALA A 171 -2.75 16.12 1.10
N ARG A 172 -3.62 15.94 0.10
CA ARG A 172 -4.81 16.76 -0.08
C ARG A 172 -5.80 16.58 1.08
N ALA A 173 -6.08 15.33 1.50
CA ALA A 173 -6.95 15.07 2.65
C ALA A 173 -6.40 15.68 3.94
N MET A 174 -5.08 15.63 4.17
CA MET A 174 -4.43 16.31 5.32
C MET A 174 -4.74 17.82 5.36
N VAL A 175 -4.74 18.45 4.18
CA VAL A 175 -4.96 19.89 4.05
C VAL A 175 -6.44 20.24 4.10
N THR A 176 -7.29 19.51 3.35
CA THR A 176 -8.69 19.91 3.12
C THR A 176 -9.69 19.29 4.08
N GLU A 177 -9.41 18.10 4.62
CA GLU A 177 -10.37 17.37 5.46
C GLU A 177 -9.97 17.37 6.94
N TYR A 178 -8.67 17.20 7.23
CA TYR A 178 -8.20 17.01 8.60
C TYR A 178 -7.62 18.26 9.24
N GLY A 179 -7.57 19.41 8.53
CA GLY A 179 -7.06 20.67 9.08
C GLY A 179 -5.61 20.59 9.58
N MET A 180 -4.77 19.77 8.90
CA MET A 180 -3.37 19.52 9.31
C MET A 180 -2.37 20.51 8.70
N SER A 181 -2.82 21.51 7.94
CA SER A 181 -1.99 22.61 7.43
C SER A 181 -1.97 23.77 8.44
N GLU A 182 -0.78 24.24 8.79
CA GLU A 182 -0.65 25.42 9.65
C GLU A 182 -1.09 26.71 8.94
N LYS A 183 -0.90 26.77 7.62
CA LYS A 183 -1.24 27.93 6.81
C LYS A 183 -2.75 28.10 6.63
N LEU A 184 -3.46 26.99 6.38
CA LEU A 184 -4.90 26.99 6.15
C LEU A 184 -5.72 26.80 7.43
N GLY A 185 -5.07 26.41 8.52
CA GLY A 185 -5.70 26.24 9.83
C GLY A 185 -6.63 25.02 9.91
N MET A 186 -7.43 24.98 10.97
CA MET A 186 -8.38 23.90 11.26
C MET A 186 -9.73 24.14 10.58
N ILE A 187 -9.73 24.24 9.26
CA ILE A 187 -10.94 24.43 8.44
C ILE A 187 -11.11 23.23 7.53
N ASN A 188 -12.34 22.74 7.44
CA ASN A 188 -12.69 21.70 6.47
C ASN A 188 -13.10 22.37 5.13
N TYR A 189 -12.26 22.18 4.13
CA TYR A 189 -12.49 22.60 2.74
C TYR A 189 -12.98 21.44 1.87
N GLY A 190 -13.05 20.21 2.42
CA GLY A 190 -13.66 19.07 1.76
C GLY A 190 -15.17 19.29 1.65
N GLY A 191 -15.73 19.30 0.46
CA GLY A 191 -17.18 19.36 0.29
C GLY A 191 -17.86 18.13 0.91
N ASP A 192 -19.12 18.26 1.35
CA ASP A 192 -19.95 17.14 1.80
C ASP A 192 -20.17 16.15 0.65
N ASN A 193 -19.30 15.16 0.56
CA ASN A 193 -19.43 14.03 -0.39
C ASN A 193 -20.60 13.08 -0.04
N ASN A 194 -21.43 13.42 0.94
CA ASN A 194 -22.52 12.58 1.45
C ASN A 194 -23.86 12.76 0.73
N GLU A 195 -23.99 13.66 -0.24
CA GLU A 195 -25.19 13.71 -1.06
C GLU A 195 -25.04 12.88 -2.33
N VAL A 196 -25.17 11.56 -2.20
CA VAL A 196 -25.46 10.67 -3.32
C VAL A 196 -26.92 10.89 -3.73
N PHE A 197 -27.20 11.98 -4.44
CA PHE A 197 -28.45 12.15 -5.16
C PHE A 197 -28.17 11.97 -6.66
N ILE A 198 -28.60 10.83 -7.16
CA ILE A 198 -28.62 10.49 -8.59
C ILE A 198 -29.41 11.59 -9.34
N GLY A 199 -28.69 12.49 -10.00
CA GLY A 199 -29.30 13.50 -10.86
C GLY A 199 -28.69 14.90 -10.82
N ARG A 200 -27.70 15.18 -10.00
CA ARG A 200 -27.07 16.51 -9.87
C ARG A 200 -25.57 16.53 -10.17
N ASP A 201 -25.14 15.72 -11.10
CA ASP A 201 -23.73 15.48 -11.44
C ASP A 201 -23.12 16.56 -12.37
N LEU A 202 -23.56 17.81 -12.29
CA LEU A 202 -23.10 18.84 -13.24
C LEU A 202 -22.42 20.06 -12.62
N ALA A 203 -22.22 20.12 -11.31
CA ALA A 203 -21.37 21.17 -10.74
C ALA A 203 -20.87 20.76 -9.34
N HIS A 204 -19.68 20.16 -9.24
CA HIS A 204 -18.87 20.28 -8.02
C HIS A 204 -18.57 21.77 -7.83
N THR A 205 -19.49 22.49 -7.20
CA THR A 205 -19.28 23.89 -6.84
C THR A 205 -18.28 23.90 -5.70
N ARG A 206 -17.06 24.35 -5.98
CA ARG A 206 -16.08 24.60 -4.93
C ARG A 206 -16.71 25.57 -3.91
N THR A 207 -16.64 25.20 -2.64
CA THR A 207 -17.18 26.00 -1.51
C THR A 207 -16.24 27.09 -1.05
N TYR A 208 -15.07 27.26 -1.69
CA TYR A 208 -14.01 28.19 -1.34
C TYR A 208 -13.50 28.98 -2.56
N SER A 209 -12.89 30.14 -2.30
CA SER A 209 -12.38 31.05 -3.34
C SER A 209 -11.20 30.46 -4.12
N GLU A 210 -10.90 31.03 -5.29
CA GLU A 210 -9.71 30.65 -6.10
C GLU A 210 -8.40 30.94 -5.35
N GLU A 211 -8.36 31.91 -4.48
CA GLU A 211 -7.21 32.20 -3.63
C GLU A 211 -6.95 31.04 -2.66
N VAL A 212 -7.97 30.57 -1.97
CA VAL A 212 -7.89 29.39 -1.08
C VAL A 212 -7.53 28.13 -1.88
N ALA A 213 -8.07 27.96 -3.09
CA ALA A 213 -7.68 26.83 -3.96
C ALA A 213 -6.18 26.84 -4.27
N SER A 214 -5.63 28.02 -4.60
CA SER A 214 -4.19 28.17 -4.86
C SER A 214 -3.35 27.89 -3.60
N GLU A 215 -3.84 28.28 -2.43
CA GLU A 215 -3.16 27.97 -1.16
C GLU A 215 -3.19 26.47 -0.83
N ILE A 216 -4.32 25.80 -1.07
CA ILE A 216 -4.43 24.33 -0.93
C ILE A 216 -3.42 23.62 -1.83
N ASP A 217 -3.35 23.99 -3.11
CA ASP A 217 -2.42 23.39 -4.07
C ASP A 217 -0.96 23.65 -3.67
N SER A 218 -0.65 24.84 -3.15
CA SER A 218 0.67 25.18 -2.64
C SER A 218 1.07 24.35 -1.42
N GLU A 219 0.15 24.12 -0.48
CA GLU A 219 0.38 23.31 0.71
C GLU A 219 0.53 21.82 0.38
N VAL A 220 -0.32 21.30 -0.52
CA VAL A 220 -0.19 19.91 -1.01
C VAL A 220 1.18 19.71 -1.65
N LYS A 221 1.59 20.63 -2.54
CA LYS A 221 2.91 20.57 -3.17
C LYS A 221 4.02 20.62 -2.12
N ARG A 222 3.96 21.52 -1.14
CA ARG A 222 4.95 21.63 -0.06
C ARG A 222 5.09 20.31 0.72
N ILE A 223 3.96 19.68 1.09
CA ILE A 223 3.96 18.39 1.80
C ILE A 223 4.66 17.31 0.98
N ILE A 224 4.32 17.20 -0.31
CA ILE A 224 4.93 16.21 -1.21
C ILE A 224 6.44 16.48 -1.36
N ASP A 225 6.85 17.73 -1.61
CA ASP A 225 8.26 18.09 -1.81
C ASP A 225 9.09 17.79 -0.54
N GLU A 226 8.56 18.08 0.66
CA GLU A 226 9.23 17.79 1.93
C GLU A 226 9.34 16.27 2.19
N CYS A 227 8.26 15.52 1.93
CA CYS A 227 8.27 14.06 2.06
C CYS A 227 9.24 13.43 1.06
N TYR A 228 9.25 13.89 -0.19
CA TYR A 228 10.18 13.45 -1.22
C TYR A 228 11.64 13.69 -0.80
N ALA A 229 11.98 14.88 -0.32
CA ALA A 229 13.34 15.21 0.09
C ALA A 229 13.82 14.32 1.25
N LYS A 230 12.96 14.07 2.25
CA LYS A 230 13.25 13.19 3.39
C LYS A 230 13.41 11.74 2.95
N ALA A 231 12.48 11.22 2.15
CA ALA A 231 12.52 9.86 1.65
C ALA A 231 13.77 9.62 0.78
N LYS A 232 14.10 10.57 -0.10
CA LYS A 232 15.30 10.51 -0.95
C LYS A 232 16.58 10.42 -0.12
N ARG A 233 16.67 11.20 0.95
CA ARG A 233 17.82 11.12 1.85
C ARG A 233 17.92 9.76 2.51
N ILE A 234 16.82 9.22 3.03
CA ILE A 234 16.81 7.89 3.65
C ILE A 234 17.27 6.82 2.66
N ILE A 235 16.77 6.83 1.43
CA ILE A 235 17.14 5.84 0.42
C ILE A 235 18.62 5.98 0.04
N LEU A 236 19.14 7.20 -0.11
CA LEU A 236 20.56 7.44 -0.37
C LEU A 236 21.46 6.96 0.78
N ASP A 237 21.05 7.19 2.02
CA ASP A 237 21.78 6.73 3.21
C ASP A 237 21.79 5.19 3.32
N HIS A 238 20.94 4.47 2.56
CA HIS A 238 20.80 3.01 2.54
C HIS A 238 20.94 2.43 1.12
N GLU A 239 21.73 3.05 0.25
CA GLU A 239 21.88 2.63 -1.16
C GLU A 239 22.48 1.22 -1.29
N ASP A 240 23.36 0.82 -0.38
CA ASP A 240 23.91 -0.54 -0.30
C ASP A 240 22.84 -1.58 0.03
N VAL A 241 21.91 -1.25 0.93
CA VAL A 241 20.75 -2.09 1.27
C VAL A 241 19.79 -2.17 0.07
N LEU A 242 19.58 -1.07 -0.65
CA LEU A 242 18.76 -1.03 -1.86
C LEU A 242 19.26 -2.03 -2.91
N HIS A 243 20.58 -2.04 -3.17
CA HIS A 243 21.20 -3.00 -4.08
C HIS A 243 21.08 -4.45 -3.60
N SER A 244 21.25 -4.67 -2.29
CA SER A 244 21.13 -6.00 -1.69
C SER A 244 19.70 -6.54 -1.77
N CYS A 245 18.69 -5.72 -1.48
CA CYS A 245 17.28 -6.07 -1.63
C CYS A 245 16.92 -6.42 -3.09
N CYS A 246 17.38 -5.61 -4.04
CA CYS A 246 17.14 -5.88 -5.46
C CYS A 246 17.77 -7.21 -5.93
N ALA A 247 18.92 -7.60 -5.37
CA ALA A 247 19.58 -8.85 -5.71
C ALA A 247 18.86 -10.11 -5.15
N LEU A 248 18.02 -9.93 -4.13
CA LEU A 248 17.21 -11.00 -3.52
C LEU A 248 15.85 -11.18 -4.23
N LEU A 249 15.37 -10.19 -4.94
CA LEU A 249 14.09 -10.17 -5.66
C LEU A 249 14.25 -10.68 -7.09
#